data_3434e58b5dcfd90d683c59ff7062bc59
#
_entry.id   3434e58b5dcfd90d683c59ff7062bc59
#
_cell.length_a   1.000
_cell.length_b   1.000
_cell.length_c   1.000
_cell.angle_alpha   90.00
_cell.angle_beta   90.00
_cell.angle_gamma   90.00
#
_symmetry.space_group_name_H-M   'P 1'
#
loop_
_entity.id
_entity.type
_entity.pdbx_description
1 polymer ?
#
loop_
_entity_poly.entity_id
_entity_poly.type
_entity_poly.pdbx_seq_one_letter_code
_entity_poly.pdbx_strand_id
1 'polypeptide(L)'
;MHTLLLIAALSNQITFNTTQQGEMYTVVPQVTLSQPCVCQVQVLALREGKSGQSQTQQKTTLSIPANQPIDLTKLSLNISTEDSVKIVVTVSDGQSLHLSQQWPDSTSHS
;
A
#
# COMPACT_ATOMS: atom_id res chain seq x y z
N MET A 1 -6.14 18.52 -27.55
CA MET A 1 -5.08 18.04 -27.56
C MET A 1 -4.38 17.97 -26.33
N HIS A 2 -4.38 18.58 -25.48
CA HIS A 2 -3.66 18.55 -24.33
C HIS A 2 -4.09 17.55 -23.39
N THR A 3 -5.20 16.97 -23.51
CA THR A 3 -5.67 15.99 -22.57
C THR A 3 -4.80 14.77 -22.49
N LEU A 4 -3.91 14.64 -23.41
CA LEU A 4 -3.03 13.49 -23.37
C LEU A 4 -2.21 13.41 -22.13
N LEU A 5 -1.99 14.51 -21.48
CA LEU A 5 -1.20 14.50 -20.29
C LEU A 5 -1.79 13.69 -19.18
N LEU A 6 -3.10 13.56 -19.17
CA LEU A 6 -3.74 12.83 -18.11
C LEU A 6 -3.42 11.36 -18.15
N ILE A 7 -3.15 10.84 -19.32
CA ILE A 7 -2.92 9.42 -19.44
C ILE A 7 -1.62 9.02 -18.77
N ALA A 8 -0.64 9.88 -18.86
CA ALA A 8 0.65 9.55 -18.29
C ALA A 8 0.58 9.43 -16.77
N ALA A 9 -0.38 10.09 -16.17
CA ALA A 9 -0.49 10.05 -14.73
C ALA A 9 -1.03 8.74 -14.21
N LEU A 10 -1.49 7.87 -15.10
CA LEU A 10 -2.08 6.62 -14.68
C LEU A 10 -1.11 5.46 -14.71
N SER A 11 0.18 5.75 -14.69
CA SER A 11 1.13 4.65 -14.67
C SER A 11 1.17 4.00 -13.30
N ASN A 12 2.00 3.00 -13.15
CA ASN A 12 2.08 2.14 -12.01
C ASN A 12 2.14 2.89 -10.69
N GLN A 13 1.25 2.52 -9.76
CA GLN A 13 1.25 3.18 -8.46
C GLN A 13 0.58 2.31 -7.41
N ILE A 14 0.97 2.55 -6.16
CA ILE A 14 0.34 1.98 -4.99
C ILE A 14 -0.26 3.13 -4.20
N THR A 15 -1.52 2.99 -3.82
CA THR A 15 -2.20 3.98 -2.99
C THR A 15 -2.81 3.29 -1.79
N PHE A 16 -3.20 4.06 -0.78
CA PHE A 16 -3.82 3.52 0.42
C PHE A 16 -5.17 4.18 0.61
N ASN A 17 -6.22 3.36 0.73
CA ASN A 17 -7.53 3.84 1.13
C ASN A 17 -7.67 3.62 2.62
N THR A 18 -7.92 4.68 3.36
CA THR A 18 -7.95 4.63 4.80
C THR A 18 -9.27 5.16 5.32
N THR A 19 -9.87 4.43 6.24
CA THR A 19 -11.01 4.91 6.99
C THR A 19 -10.71 4.79 8.47
N GLN A 20 -11.36 5.61 9.26
CA GLN A 20 -11.10 5.68 10.68
C GLN A 20 -12.39 5.83 11.45
N GLN A 21 -12.55 5.05 12.51
CA GLN A 21 -13.64 5.21 13.46
C GLN A 21 -13.03 5.17 14.85
N GLY A 22 -12.96 6.31 15.52
CA GLY A 22 -12.25 6.38 16.79
C GLY A 22 -10.80 6.01 16.60
N GLU A 23 -10.35 5.00 17.32
CA GLU A 23 -8.97 4.51 17.20
C GLU A 23 -8.85 3.35 16.22
N MET A 24 -9.95 2.93 15.62
CA MET A 24 -9.90 1.81 14.69
C MET A 24 -9.69 2.32 13.28
N TYR A 25 -8.59 1.89 12.67
CA TYR A 25 -8.23 2.27 11.31
C TYR A 25 -8.37 1.07 10.40
N THR A 26 -8.93 1.29 9.23
CA THR A 26 -8.94 0.29 8.18
C THR A 26 -8.13 0.82 7.02
N VAL A 27 -7.09 0.10 6.64
CA VAL A 27 -6.19 0.52 5.58
C VAL A 27 -6.23 -0.54 4.49
N VAL A 28 -6.55 -0.12 3.27
CA VAL A 28 -6.62 -1.03 2.13
C VAL A 28 -5.64 -0.53 1.08
N PRO A 29 -4.48 -1.17 0.96
CA PRO A 29 -3.56 -0.82 -0.12
C PRO A 29 -4.13 -1.27 -1.46
N GLN A 30 -3.98 -0.42 -2.45
CA GLN A 30 -4.41 -0.70 -3.81
C GLN A 30 -3.26 -0.49 -4.78
N VAL A 31 -3.20 -1.29 -5.82
CA VAL A 31 -2.22 -1.11 -6.86
C VAL A 31 -2.92 -0.95 -8.20
N THR A 32 -2.40 -0.05 -9.01
CA THR A 32 -2.83 0.13 -10.39
C THR A 32 -1.61 -0.01 -11.28
N LEU A 33 -1.70 -0.88 -12.28
CA LEU A 33 -0.60 -1.12 -13.20
C LEU A 33 -1.02 -0.80 -14.61
N SER A 34 -0.08 -0.36 -15.43
CA SER A 34 -0.37 -0.08 -16.83
C SER A 34 -0.38 -1.34 -17.67
N GLN A 35 0.16 -2.43 -17.17
CA GLN A 35 0.17 -3.71 -17.86
C GLN A 35 -0.15 -4.83 -16.89
N PRO A 36 -0.74 -5.93 -17.39
CA PRO A 36 -1.04 -7.03 -16.48
C PRO A 36 0.24 -7.62 -15.91
N CYS A 37 0.13 -8.12 -14.71
CA CYS A 37 1.30 -8.66 -14.01
C CYS A 37 0.90 -9.80 -13.10
N VAL A 38 1.67 -10.88 -13.14
CA VAL A 38 1.62 -11.86 -12.07
C VAL A 38 2.75 -11.47 -11.13
N CYS A 39 2.39 -10.82 -10.06
CA CYS A 39 3.36 -10.13 -9.23
C CYS A 39 3.40 -10.69 -7.82
N GLN A 40 4.54 -10.57 -7.22
CA GLN A 40 4.68 -10.89 -5.81
C GLN A 40 4.39 -9.63 -5.00
N VAL A 41 3.49 -9.76 -4.04
CA VAL A 41 3.07 -8.65 -3.19
C VAL A 41 3.51 -8.95 -1.78
N GLN A 42 4.15 -7.98 -1.15
CA GLN A 42 4.58 -8.11 0.22
C GLN A 42 4.01 -6.96 1.03
N VAL A 43 3.40 -7.29 2.16
CA VAL A 43 2.86 -6.29 3.07
C VAL A 43 3.52 -6.48 4.42
N LEU A 44 4.18 -5.44 4.89
CA LEU A 44 4.87 -5.45 6.16
C LEU A 44 4.21 -4.41 7.05
N ALA A 45 3.74 -4.81 8.22
CA ALA A 45 3.12 -3.90 9.17
C ALA A 45 3.91 -3.91 10.46
N LEU A 46 4.36 -2.74 10.86
CA LEU A 46 5.15 -2.54 12.08
C LEU A 46 4.36 -1.67 13.03
N ARG A 47 4.37 -2.01 14.31
CA ARG A 47 3.67 -1.25 15.31
C ARG A 47 4.53 -1.17 16.57
N GLU A 48 4.64 0.03 17.12
CA GLU A 48 5.33 0.26 18.39
C GLU A 48 4.41 1.01 19.31
N GLY A 49 4.34 0.58 20.55
CA GLY A 49 3.54 1.26 21.56
C GLY A 49 4.10 0.98 22.93
N LYS A 50 3.38 1.42 23.95
CA LYS A 50 3.86 1.25 25.31
C LYS A 50 4.05 -0.20 25.69
N SER A 51 3.23 -1.07 25.15
CA SER A 51 3.31 -2.48 25.52
C SER A 51 4.30 -3.25 24.68
N GLY A 52 5.02 -2.59 23.78
CA GLY A 52 6.04 -3.25 23.00
C GLY A 52 5.87 -3.06 21.52
N GLN A 53 6.51 -3.95 20.76
CA GLN A 53 6.50 -3.89 19.31
C GLN A 53 5.85 -5.13 18.73
N SER A 54 5.22 -4.96 17.58
CA SER A 54 4.76 -6.10 16.83
C SER A 54 5.08 -5.89 15.35
N GLN A 55 5.25 -7.00 14.65
CA GLN A 55 5.59 -6.96 13.24
C GLN A 55 4.88 -8.14 12.57
N THR A 56 4.18 -7.85 11.48
CA THR A 56 3.58 -8.89 10.66
C THR A 56 4.03 -8.72 9.24
N GLN A 57 4.12 -9.82 8.52
CA GLN A 57 4.57 -9.81 7.15
C GLN A 57 3.75 -10.81 6.37
N GLN A 58 3.27 -10.39 5.21
CA GLN A 58 2.51 -11.25 4.32
C GLN A 58 3.16 -11.20 2.94
N LYS A 59 3.26 -12.35 2.31
CA LYS A 59 3.71 -12.44 0.94
C LYS A 59 2.72 -13.27 0.16
N THR A 60 2.35 -12.80 -1.02
CA THR A 60 1.43 -13.54 -1.85
C THR A 60 1.72 -13.21 -3.30
N THR A 61 1.29 -14.09 -4.19
CA THR A 61 1.40 -13.86 -5.63
C THR A 61 0.01 -13.58 -6.16
N LEU A 62 -0.13 -12.46 -6.86
CA LEU A 62 -1.42 -12.04 -7.39
C LEU A 62 -1.32 -11.79 -8.88
N SER A 63 -2.39 -12.13 -9.58
CA SER A 63 -2.54 -11.77 -10.96
C SER A 63 -3.29 -10.43 -11.02
N ILE A 64 -2.58 -9.40 -11.44
CA ILE A 64 -3.10 -8.04 -11.40
C ILE A 64 -3.40 -7.59 -12.82
N PRO A 65 -4.65 -7.28 -13.14
CA PRO A 65 -4.98 -6.81 -14.49
C PRO A 65 -4.50 -5.38 -14.70
N ALA A 66 -4.44 -4.99 -15.96
CA ALA A 66 -4.00 -3.65 -16.31
C ALA A 66 -5.09 -2.62 -16.10
N ASN A 67 -4.69 -1.43 -15.73
CA ASN A 67 -5.55 -0.25 -15.78
C ASN A 67 -6.78 -0.30 -14.89
N GLN A 68 -6.68 -0.99 -13.77
CA GLN A 68 -7.73 -0.91 -12.77
C GLN A 68 -7.15 -1.12 -11.39
N PRO A 69 -7.66 -0.39 -10.41
CA PRO A 69 -7.15 -0.52 -9.05
C PRO A 69 -7.59 -1.85 -8.45
N ILE A 70 -6.65 -2.52 -7.81
CA ILE A 70 -6.88 -3.82 -7.19
C ILE A 70 -6.53 -3.72 -5.72
N ASP A 71 -7.46 -4.12 -4.86
CA ASP A 71 -7.20 -4.18 -3.43
C ASP A 71 -6.24 -5.32 -3.14
N LEU A 72 -5.17 -5.01 -2.43
CA LEU A 72 -4.18 -6.04 -2.13
C LEU A 72 -4.51 -6.81 -0.87
N THR A 73 -5.01 -6.11 0.14
CA THR A 73 -5.37 -6.71 1.40
C THR A 73 -6.19 -5.69 2.18
N LYS A 74 -6.69 -6.10 3.32
CA LYS A 74 -7.43 -5.20 4.20
C LYS A 74 -6.85 -5.32 5.60
N LEU A 75 -6.36 -4.23 6.12
CA LEU A 75 -5.73 -4.19 7.43
C LEU A 75 -6.62 -3.42 8.38
N SER A 76 -6.96 -4.03 9.51
CA SER A 76 -7.72 -3.37 10.56
C SER A 76 -6.82 -3.21 11.77
N LEU A 77 -6.61 -1.96 12.17
CA LEU A 77 -5.63 -1.66 13.21
C LEU A 77 -6.26 -0.77 14.26
N ASN A 78 -6.03 -1.12 15.52
CA ASN A 78 -6.43 -0.27 16.63
C ASN A 78 -5.21 0.55 17.01
N ILE A 79 -5.22 1.84 16.69
CA ILE A 79 -4.06 2.69 16.88
C ILE A 79 -4.40 3.79 17.88
N SER A 80 -3.75 3.77 19.04
CA SER A 80 -3.93 4.84 20.00
C SER A 80 -2.97 5.98 19.68
N THR A 81 -3.16 7.11 20.34
CA THR A 81 -2.36 8.28 20.05
C THR A 81 -0.89 8.07 20.37
N GLU A 82 -0.57 7.11 21.22
CA GLU A 82 0.81 6.85 21.59
C GLU A 82 1.47 5.77 20.75
N ASP A 83 0.72 5.15 19.87
CA ASP A 83 1.27 4.10 19.01
C ASP A 83 1.87 4.71 17.77
N SER A 84 2.90 4.02 17.27
CA SER A 84 3.50 4.35 16.00
C SER A 84 3.30 3.15 15.07
N VAL A 85 2.77 3.38 13.89
CA VAL A 85 2.45 2.32 12.94
C VAL A 85 3.03 2.66 11.59
N LYS A 86 3.59 1.65 10.92
CA LYS A 86 4.13 1.81 9.58
C LYS A 86 3.76 0.59 8.77
N ILE A 87 3.19 0.81 7.60
CA ILE A 87 2.84 -0.26 6.69
C ILE A 87 3.62 -0.04 5.40
N VAL A 88 4.36 -1.05 4.97
CA VAL A 88 5.14 -0.97 3.74
C VAL A 88 4.61 -2.03 2.78
N VAL A 89 4.27 -1.60 1.58
CA VAL A 89 3.76 -2.49 0.55
C VAL A 89 4.70 -2.48 -0.63
N THR A 90 5.08 -3.66 -1.08
CA THR A 90 5.99 -3.83 -2.22
C THR A 90 5.32 -4.73 -3.24
N VAL A 91 5.38 -4.33 -4.50
CA VAL A 91 4.87 -5.11 -5.62
C VAL A 91 5.99 -5.28 -6.64
N SER A 92 6.28 -6.51 -7.02
CA SER A 92 7.40 -6.77 -7.90
C SER A 92 7.09 -7.95 -8.82
N ASP A 93 7.50 -7.85 -10.08
CA ASP A 93 7.40 -8.98 -10.99
C ASP A 93 8.69 -9.82 -11.03
N GLY A 94 9.65 -9.46 -10.20
CA GLY A 94 10.91 -10.15 -10.16
C GLY A 94 11.89 -9.70 -11.22
N GLN A 95 11.55 -8.72 -12.01
CA GLN A 95 12.43 -8.23 -13.07
C GLN A 95 12.51 -6.72 -13.02
N SER A 96 11.80 -6.05 -13.87
CA SER A 96 11.91 -4.59 -13.97
C SER A 96 10.87 -3.84 -13.15
N LEU A 97 9.75 -4.46 -12.85
CA LEU A 97 8.71 -3.78 -12.08
C LEU A 97 9.00 -3.92 -10.60
N HIS A 98 9.11 -2.80 -9.93
CA HIS A 98 9.31 -2.80 -8.49
C HIS A 98 8.68 -1.52 -7.93
N LEU A 99 7.61 -1.68 -7.19
CA LEU A 99 6.91 -0.57 -6.54
C LEU A 99 6.97 -0.76 -5.05
N SER A 100 7.12 0.34 -4.34
CA SER A 100 7.11 0.31 -2.89
C SER A 100 6.47 1.57 -2.39
N GLN A 101 5.59 1.44 -1.41
CA GLN A 101 4.93 2.60 -0.82
C GLN A 101 4.70 2.32 0.65
N GLN A 102 4.64 3.38 1.43
CA GLN A 102 4.50 3.25 2.86
C GLN A 102 3.35 4.13 3.37
N TRP A 103 2.68 3.65 4.39
CA TRP A 103 1.62 4.37 5.09
C TRP A 103 1.97 4.45 6.56
N PRO A 104 1.83 5.61 7.21
CA PRO A 104 1.48 6.89 6.60
C PRO A 104 2.56 7.37 5.67
N ASP A 105 2.20 8.32 4.79
CA ASP A 105 3.13 8.84 3.82
C ASP A 105 4.23 9.64 4.54
N SER A 106 5.46 9.20 4.36
CA SER A 106 6.55 9.82 5.09
C SER A 106 6.92 11.19 4.56
N THR A 107 6.47 11.55 3.37
CA THR A 107 6.81 12.85 2.83
C THR A 107 5.96 13.94 3.39
N SER A 108 4.88 13.60 4.07
CA SER A 108 3.94 14.60 4.50
C SER A 108 4.49 15.55 5.53
N HIS A 109 5.55 15.16 6.22
CA HIS A 109 6.02 15.99 7.30
C HIS A 109 7.14 16.90 6.91
N SER A 110 7.64 16.78 5.76
CA SER A 110 8.79 17.58 5.39
C SER A 110 8.47 19.06 5.20
#